data_e5c7d2ef85f91235c46dab7717ec3c94
#
_entry.id   e5c7d2ef85f91235c46dab7717ec3c94
#
_cell.length_a   1.000
_cell.length_b   1.000
_cell.length_c   1.000
_cell.angle_alpha   90.00
_cell.angle_beta   90.00
_cell.angle_gamma   90.00
#
_symmetry.space_group_name_H-M   'P 1'
#
loop_
_entity.id
_entity.type
_entity.pdbx_description
1 polymer ?
#
loop_
_entity_poly.entity_id
_entity_poly.type
_entity_poly.pdbx_seq_one_letter_code
_entity_poly.pdbx_strand_id
1 'polypeptide(L)'
;PYISEKSIIRPTFSYLGNFTISDSVFRQIAERVAKKMPEIYDVSRIRTQNYGDGISIYLEAIINYGNNIIEVLQNYKARVKKEIEKQTAMNIIKIDLVAKGIHMNEE
;
A
#
# COMPACT_ATOMS: atom_id res chain seq x y z
N PRO A 1 17.32 -15.08 -6.48
CA PRO A 1 17.06 -14.54 -6.77
C PRO A 1 16.51 -13.90 -7.34
N TYR A 2 16.49 -13.49 -7.79
CA TYR A 2 16.03 -13.23 -8.23
C TYR A 2 15.17 -12.28 -8.29
N ILE A 3 15.06 -11.55 -7.84
CA ILE A 3 14.04 -10.71 -7.60
C ILE A 3 14.20 -9.40 -8.24
N SER A 4 13.22 -9.00 -8.98
CA SER A 4 13.21 -7.71 -9.59
C SER A 4 12.70 -6.71 -8.62
N GLU A 5 13.15 -5.47 -8.70
CA GLU A 5 12.61 -4.46 -7.87
C GLU A 5 11.20 -4.13 -8.20
N LYS A 6 10.77 -4.41 -9.41
CA LYS A 6 9.46 -3.99 -9.85
C LYS A 6 8.41 -5.04 -9.70
N SER A 7 8.79 -6.23 -9.36
CA SER A 7 7.82 -7.29 -9.22
C SER A 7 8.20 -8.14 -8.04
N ILE A 8 7.25 -8.90 -7.56
CA ILE A 8 7.44 -9.70 -6.39
C ILE A 8 7.25 -11.14 -6.77
N ILE A 9 8.31 -11.91 -6.60
CA ILE A 9 8.24 -13.33 -6.78
C ILE A 9 8.06 -13.89 -5.40
N ARG A 10 6.96 -14.54 -5.19
CA ARG A 10 6.58 -14.90 -3.85
C ARG A 10 6.82 -16.34 -3.57
N PRO A 11 7.81 -16.64 -2.76
CA PRO A 11 8.03 -18.02 -2.38
C PRO A 11 6.82 -18.65 -1.71
N THR A 12 6.11 -17.86 -0.93
CA THR A 12 4.91 -18.35 -0.29
C THR A 12 3.83 -18.66 -1.30
N PHE A 13 4.01 -18.18 -2.52
CA PHE A 13 3.07 -18.46 -3.57
C PHE A 13 3.50 -19.59 -4.44
N SER A 14 4.51 -20.29 -4.03
CA SER A 14 4.92 -21.41 -4.85
C SER A 14 3.78 -22.40 -5.01
N TYR A 15 2.88 -22.41 -4.05
CA TYR A 15 1.74 -23.27 -4.22
C TYR A 15 0.76 -22.74 -5.25
N LEU A 16 0.92 -21.50 -5.66
CA LEU A 16 0.14 -20.92 -6.74
C LEU A 16 0.90 -20.93 -8.05
N GLY A 17 2.10 -21.47 -8.05
CA GLY A 17 2.90 -21.52 -9.24
C GLY A 17 3.84 -20.33 -9.32
N ASN A 18 4.17 -19.93 -10.53
CA ASN A 18 5.21 -18.94 -10.77
C ASN A 18 4.65 -17.57 -11.07
N PHE A 19 3.67 -17.16 -10.31
CA PHE A 19 3.05 -15.86 -10.57
C PHE A 19 3.87 -14.76 -9.96
N THR A 20 4.00 -13.68 -10.68
CA THR A 20 4.70 -12.49 -10.24
C THR A 20 3.73 -11.34 -10.20
N ILE A 21 3.74 -10.60 -9.12
CA ILE A 21 2.86 -9.46 -8.98
C ILE A 21 3.71 -8.20 -8.98
N SER A 22 3.41 -7.32 -9.92
CA SER A 22 4.14 -6.08 -10.08
C SER A 22 3.77 -5.08 -8.99
N ASP A 23 4.69 -4.18 -8.68
CA ASP A 23 4.41 -3.10 -7.74
C ASP A 23 3.22 -2.25 -8.18
N SER A 24 2.96 -2.19 -9.48
CA SER A 24 1.84 -1.38 -9.94
C SER A 24 0.50 -1.93 -9.49
N VAL A 25 0.41 -3.23 -9.24
CA VAL A 25 -0.82 -3.80 -8.70
C VAL A 25 -1.06 -3.25 -7.31
N PHE A 26 -0.03 -3.25 -6.49
CA PHE A 26 -0.17 -2.73 -5.13
C PHE A 26 -0.48 -1.24 -5.14
N ARG A 27 0.13 -0.50 -6.08
CA ARG A 27 -0.15 0.92 -6.19
C ARG A 27 -1.59 1.16 -6.56
N GLN A 28 -2.10 0.41 -7.51
CA GLN A 28 -3.47 0.59 -7.95
C GLN A 28 -4.46 0.29 -6.83
N ILE A 29 -4.19 -0.75 -6.06
CA ILE A 29 -5.05 -1.08 -4.94
C ILE A 29 -5.02 0.04 -3.91
N ALA A 30 -3.83 0.53 -3.58
CA ALA A 30 -3.70 1.58 -2.59
C ALA A 30 -4.37 2.87 -3.05
N GLU A 31 -4.23 3.20 -4.33
CA GLU A 31 -4.88 4.39 -4.86
C GLU A 31 -6.39 4.26 -4.86
N ARG A 32 -6.88 3.06 -5.13
CA ARG A 32 -8.30 2.86 -5.13
C ARG A 32 -8.91 3.01 -3.75
N VAL A 33 -8.20 2.49 -2.74
CA VAL A 33 -8.65 2.67 -1.36
C VAL A 33 -8.63 4.15 -1.00
N ALA A 34 -7.58 4.87 -1.41
CA ALA A 34 -7.47 6.29 -1.10
C ALA A 34 -8.61 7.08 -1.70
N LYS A 35 -9.04 6.69 -2.89
CA LYS A 35 -10.14 7.41 -3.54
C LYS A 35 -11.45 7.29 -2.79
N LYS A 36 -11.57 6.29 -1.96
CA LYS A 36 -12.78 6.10 -1.18
C LYS A 36 -12.69 6.79 0.18
N MET A 37 -11.58 7.46 0.46
CA MET A 37 -11.39 8.15 1.73
C MET A 37 -11.19 9.63 1.46
N PRO A 38 -12.23 10.44 1.69
CA PRO A 38 -12.10 11.87 1.38
C PRO A 38 -11.06 12.59 2.22
N GLU A 39 -10.64 11.99 3.33
CA GLU A 39 -9.60 12.61 4.15
C GLU A 39 -8.23 12.55 3.50
N ILE A 40 -8.05 11.68 2.51
CA ILE A 40 -6.77 11.53 1.85
C ILE A 40 -6.81 12.26 0.52
N TYR A 41 -5.87 13.17 0.36
CA TYR A 41 -5.79 13.93 -0.87
C TYR A 41 -5.09 13.15 -1.97
N ASP A 42 -3.99 12.48 -1.63
CA ASP A 42 -3.21 11.76 -2.63
C ASP A 42 -2.28 10.78 -1.95
N VAL A 43 -1.88 9.76 -2.68
CA VAL A 43 -0.86 8.82 -2.21
C VAL A 43 0.14 8.63 -3.33
N SER A 44 1.38 8.34 -2.94
CA SER A 44 2.44 8.20 -3.92
C SER A 44 3.57 7.38 -3.33
N ARG A 45 4.54 7.08 -4.18
CA ARG A 45 5.79 6.45 -3.79
C ARG A 45 5.61 5.12 -3.11
N ILE A 46 4.84 4.26 -3.75
CA ILE A 46 4.63 2.93 -3.21
C ILE A 46 5.82 2.06 -3.55
N ARG A 47 6.37 1.43 -2.55
CA ARG A 47 7.45 0.48 -2.72
C ARG A 47 7.17 -0.75 -1.90
N THR A 48 7.49 -1.90 -2.45
CA THR A 48 7.27 -3.14 -1.75
C THR A 48 8.56 -3.91 -1.63
N GLN A 49 8.61 -4.77 -0.64
CA GLN A 49 9.75 -5.64 -0.46
C GLN A 49 9.26 -6.99 -0.01
N ASN A 50 9.76 -8.04 -0.66
CA ASN A 50 9.35 -9.40 -0.38
C ASN A 50 10.35 -10.05 0.58
N TYR A 51 9.85 -10.56 1.69
CA TYR A 51 10.69 -11.18 2.69
C TYR A 51 10.53 -12.69 2.76
N GLY A 52 9.78 -13.25 1.83
CA GLY A 52 9.62 -14.68 1.83
C GLY A 52 8.36 -15.14 2.54
N ASP A 53 8.13 -14.64 3.73
CA ASP A 53 6.93 -14.99 4.46
C ASP A 53 5.89 -13.90 4.38
N GLY A 54 6.16 -12.87 3.58
CA GLY A 54 5.23 -11.78 3.39
C GLY A 54 5.94 -10.60 2.79
N ILE A 55 5.21 -9.53 2.62
CA ILE A 55 5.77 -8.32 2.04
C ILE A 55 5.61 -7.15 2.99
N SER A 56 6.49 -6.19 2.85
CA SER A 56 6.32 -4.90 3.49
C SER A 56 6.07 -3.85 2.42
N ILE A 57 5.33 -2.83 2.79
CA ILE A 57 4.94 -1.78 1.86
C ILE A 57 5.29 -0.44 2.47
N TYR A 58 5.92 0.41 1.68
CA TYR A 58 6.18 1.79 2.04
C TYR A 58 5.32 2.67 1.15
N LEU A 59 4.74 3.72 1.74
CA LEU A 59 3.76 4.50 1.01
C LEU A 59 3.67 5.90 1.62
N GLU A 60 3.58 6.91 0.77
CA GLU A 60 3.47 8.30 1.21
C GLU A 60 2.09 8.82 0.90
N ALA A 61 1.55 9.61 1.81
CA ALA A 61 0.21 10.15 1.65
C ALA A 61 0.18 11.63 1.98
N ILE A 62 -0.72 12.33 1.32
CA ILE A 62 -1.01 13.72 1.62
C ILE A 62 -2.45 13.76 2.14
N ILE A 63 -2.62 14.36 3.30
CA ILE A 63 -3.88 14.34 4.03
C ILE A 63 -4.54 15.70 3.88
N ASN A 64 -5.84 15.70 3.70
CA ASN A 64 -6.56 16.97 3.64
C ASN A 64 -6.60 17.64 5.00
N TYR A 65 -6.42 18.95 4.98
CA TYR A 65 -6.43 19.75 6.20
C TYR A 65 -7.72 19.55 6.98
N GLY A 66 -7.59 19.56 8.29
CA GLY A 66 -8.76 19.46 9.15
C GLY A 66 -9.03 18.10 9.71
N ASN A 67 -8.20 17.14 9.36
CA ASN A 67 -8.40 15.78 9.85
C ASN A 67 -7.34 15.40 10.85
N ASN A 68 -7.66 14.44 11.68
CA ASN A 68 -6.67 13.87 12.59
C ASN A 68 -5.78 12.94 11.77
N ILE A 69 -4.54 13.35 11.59
CA ILE A 69 -3.65 12.65 10.67
C ILE A 69 -3.41 11.21 11.10
N ILE A 70 -3.14 11.00 12.38
CA ILE A 70 -2.85 9.64 12.86
C ILE A 70 -4.04 8.74 12.65
N GLU A 71 -5.22 9.24 12.94
CA GLU A 71 -6.43 8.45 12.77
C GLU A 71 -6.67 8.09 11.32
N VAL A 72 -6.48 9.06 10.43
CA VAL A 72 -6.64 8.80 9.00
C VAL A 72 -5.65 7.76 8.52
N LEU A 73 -4.39 7.88 8.95
CA LEU A 73 -3.37 6.94 8.53
C LEU A 73 -3.66 5.53 9.05
N GLN A 74 -4.13 5.43 10.29
CA GLN A 74 -4.46 4.13 10.84
C GLN A 74 -5.60 3.47 10.07
N ASN A 75 -6.61 4.25 9.75
CA ASN A 75 -7.75 3.72 8.99
C ASN A 75 -7.34 3.31 7.59
N TYR A 76 -6.54 4.15 6.96
CA TYR A 76 -6.08 3.86 5.61
C TYR A 76 -5.23 2.60 5.59
N LYS A 77 -4.31 2.50 6.54
CA LYS A 77 -3.44 1.33 6.63
C LYS A 77 -4.25 0.05 6.75
N ALA A 78 -5.25 0.07 7.62
CA ALA A 78 -6.07 -1.12 7.82
C ALA A 78 -6.82 -1.52 6.55
N ARG A 79 -7.33 -0.53 5.84
CA ARG A 79 -8.07 -0.80 4.61
C ARG A 79 -7.17 -1.31 3.49
N VAL A 80 -6.00 -0.70 3.34
CA VAL A 80 -5.06 -1.12 2.32
C VAL A 80 -4.61 -2.56 2.59
N LYS A 81 -4.28 -2.84 3.83
CA LYS A 81 -3.84 -4.18 4.19
C LYS A 81 -4.90 -5.21 3.85
N LYS A 82 -6.13 -4.93 4.26
CA LYS A 82 -7.22 -5.85 4.02
C LYS A 82 -7.45 -6.08 2.53
N GLU A 83 -7.42 -5.00 1.77
CA GLU A 83 -7.71 -5.11 0.35
C GLU A 83 -6.61 -5.84 -0.40
N ILE A 84 -5.36 -5.57 -0.06
CA ILE A 84 -4.26 -6.24 -0.72
C ILE A 84 -4.27 -7.73 -0.39
N GLU A 85 -4.47 -8.07 0.87
CA GLU A 85 -4.49 -9.47 1.25
C GLU A 85 -5.62 -10.22 0.60
N LYS A 86 -6.75 -9.54 0.45
CA LYS A 86 -7.90 -10.15 -0.18
C LYS A 86 -7.66 -10.42 -1.66
N GLN A 87 -7.05 -9.48 -2.37
CA GLN A 87 -6.91 -9.61 -3.81
C GLN A 87 -5.69 -10.38 -4.25
N THR A 88 -4.66 -10.42 -3.44
CA THR A 88 -3.42 -11.06 -3.84
C THR A 88 -3.11 -12.32 -3.05
N ALA A 89 -3.83 -12.54 -1.95
CA ALA A 89 -3.55 -13.63 -1.02
C ALA A 89 -2.15 -13.54 -0.43
N MET A 90 -1.53 -12.37 -0.51
CA MET A 90 -0.21 -12.18 0.08
C MET A 90 -0.35 -11.71 1.51
N ASN A 91 0.57 -12.16 2.33
CA ASN A 91 0.61 -11.72 3.72
C ASN A 91 1.35 -10.39 3.80
N ILE A 92 0.73 -9.39 4.40
CA ILE A 92 1.37 -8.10 4.59
C ILE A 92 1.98 -8.09 5.97
N ILE A 93 3.31 -8.02 6.02
CA ILE A 93 4.02 -8.00 7.28
C ILE A 93 3.97 -6.62 7.91
N LYS A 94 4.11 -5.59 7.08
CA LYS A 94 4.25 -4.25 7.59
C LYS A 94 3.87 -3.24 6.54
N ILE A 95 3.22 -2.16 6.96
CA ILE A 95 2.96 -1.03 6.09
C ILE A 95 3.53 0.20 6.77
N ASP A 96 4.54 0.80 6.14
CA ASP A 96 5.11 2.05 6.59
C ASP A 96 4.42 3.17 5.85
N LEU A 97 3.66 3.95 6.57
CA LEU A 97 2.86 4.98 5.97
C LEU A 97 3.36 6.33 6.48
N VAL A 98 3.74 7.18 5.55
CA VAL A 98 4.30 8.48 5.89
C VAL A 98 3.36 9.58 5.45
N ALA A 99 2.98 10.45 6.37
CA ALA A 99 2.23 11.64 6.01
C ALA A 99 3.23 12.65 5.47
N LYS A 100 3.22 12.83 4.17
CA LYS A 100 4.20 13.67 3.51
C LYS A 100 3.82 15.13 3.55
N GLY A 101 2.56 15.43 3.65
CA GLY A 101 2.11 16.81 3.68
C GLY A 101 0.62 16.90 3.91
N ILE A 102 0.17 18.14 4.00
CA ILE A 102 -1.22 18.45 4.22
C ILE A 102 -1.69 19.31 3.07
N HIS A 103 -2.80 18.91 2.47
CA HIS A 103 -3.39 19.70 1.40
C HIS A 103 -4.38 20.69 2.00
N MET A 104 -4.16 21.97 1.72
CA MET A 104 -5.03 23.01 2.20
C MET A 104 -6.01 23.36 1.10
N ASN A 105 -7.28 23.24 1.42
CA ASN A 105 -8.29 23.68 0.48
C ASN A 105 -8.43 25.15 0.56
N GLU A 106 -8.22 25.84 -0.53
CA GLU A 106 -8.36 27.25 -0.50
C GLU A 106 -9.65 27.56 -1.11
N GLU A 107 -10.30 28.47 -0.68
CA GLU A 107 -11.53 28.75 -1.22
C GLU A 107 -11.61 29.89 -1.88
#